data_836c485d36f55dc61726d868718f40d5
#
_entry.id   836c485d36f55dc61726d868718f40d5
#
_cell.length_a   1.000
_cell.length_b   1.000
_cell.length_c   1.000
_cell.angle_alpha   90.00
_cell.angle_beta   90.00
_cell.angle_gamma   90.00
#
_symmetry.space_group_name_H-M   'P 1'
#
loop_
_entity.id
_entity.type
_entity.pdbx_description
1 polymer ?
#
loop_
_entity_poly.entity_id
_entity_poly.type
_entity_poly.pdbx_seq_one_letter_code
_entity_poly.pdbx_strand_id
1 'polypeptide(L)'
;MWALVQSGVRDALSRPDDLRRGDPEAFSGLVEGLILSGLAMQVYDGTRPASGAEHYFSHIWELAHVGADRNPPLSHGHKVAIGTLAMLAFYEKFLDRDLSRLDIDAAVAAWPDWRTVESDIRSTFEGALADHAVKETKVKYVDADGLRARLNRVVDRWHETRAALEKQLVRARVFADQLRRAGAPSRPEDIGLTAADVRATFPKAMYYRSRYTVLDLAREAGWYEELVEEVFAPDGLWT
;
A
#
# COMPACT_ATOMS: atom_id res chain seq x y z
N MET A 1 -3.76 18.04 -9.18
CA MET A 1 -2.96 17.60 -8.01
C MET A 1 -2.32 16.23 -8.25
N TRP A 2 -3.10 15.20 -8.49
CA TRP A 2 -2.62 13.84 -8.75
C TRP A 2 -1.60 13.74 -9.90
N ALA A 3 -1.87 14.37 -11.06
CA ALA A 3 -0.96 14.41 -12.19
C ALA A 3 0.38 15.10 -11.89
N LEU A 4 0.40 16.08 -10.98
CA LEU A 4 1.61 16.78 -10.54
C LEU A 4 2.54 15.88 -9.72
N VAL A 5 1.98 15.10 -8.78
CA VAL A 5 2.76 14.16 -7.95
C VAL A 5 3.35 13.03 -8.81
N GLN A 6 2.63 12.60 -9.85
CA GLN A 6 3.01 11.44 -10.66
C GLN A 6 3.97 11.78 -11.81
N SER A 7 4.05 13.03 -12.26
CA SER A 7 4.88 13.40 -13.41
C SER A 7 6.38 13.20 -13.17
N GLY A 8 6.88 13.55 -11.97
CA GLY A 8 8.29 13.41 -11.64
C GLY A 8 8.73 11.99 -11.26
N VAL A 9 7.80 11.13 -10.80
CA VAL A 9 8.14 9.78 -10.32
C VAL A 9 8.67 8.90 -11.46
N ARG A 10 8.05 8.93 -12.63
CA ARG A 10 8.47 8.10 -13.78
C ARG A 10 9.84 8.50 -14.30
N ASP A 11 10.12 9.82 -14.35
CA ASP A 11 11.41 10.31 -14.80
C ASP A 11 12.52 9.94 -13.82
N ALA A 12 12.28 10.09 -12.52
CA ALA A 12 13.20 9.64 -11.47
C ALA A 12 13.48 8.12 -11.55
N LEU A 13 12.46 7.32 -11.81
CA LEU A 13 12.59 5.86 -11.93
C LEU A 13 13.23 5.41 -13.26
N SER A 14 13.30 6.25 -14.26
CA SER A 14 13.84 5.90 -15.59
C SER A 14 15.37 5.77 -15.62
N ARG A 15 16.08 6.39 -14.66
CA ARG A 15 17.55 6.47 -14.62
C ARG A 15 18.16 5.92 -13.32
N PRO A 16 17.85 4.67 -12.89
CA PRO A 16 18.27 4.14 -11.60
C PRO A 16 19.82 3.99 -11.48
N ASP A 17 20.51 3.63 -12.56
CA ASP A 17 21.97 3.49 -12.57
C ASP A 17 22.65 4.84 -12.46
N ASP A 18 22.06 5.89 -13.02
CA ASP A 18 22.57 7.26 -12.95
C ASP A 18 22.44 7.81 -11.53
N LEU A 19 21.27 7.55 -10.87
CA LEU A 19 21.08 7.86 -9.45
C LEU A 19 22.17 7.19 -8.61
N ARG A 20 22.44 5.90 -8.85
CA ARG A 20 23.49 5.17 -8.12
C ARG A 20 24.88 5.77 -8.31
N ARG A 21 25.19 6.32 -9.49
CA ARG A 21 26.47 6.96 -9.78
C ARG A 21 26.56 8.40 -9.27
N GLY A 22 25.48 8.97 -8.76
CA GLY A 22 25.42 10.35 -8.29
C GLY A 22 25.30 11.39 -9.43
N ASP A 23 24.70 11.00 -10.56
CA ASP A 23 24.49 11.90 -11.70
C ASP A 23 23.59 13.10 -11.30
N PRO A 24 24.06 14.35 -11.49
CA PRO A 24 23.32 15.52 -11.04
C PRO A 24 21.96 15.70 -11.71
N GLU A 25 21.81 15.33 -13.00
CA GLU A 25 20.54 15.47 -13.71
C GLU A 25 19.52 14.45 -13.20
N ALA A 26 19.95 13.20 -12.95
CA ALA A 26 19.09 12.19 -12.35
C ALA A 26 18.62 12.59 -10.94
N PHE A 27 19.51 13.18 -10.13
CA PHE A 27 19.16 13.71 -8.82
C PHE A 27 18.23 14.91 -8.92
N SER A 28 18.40 15.81 -9.89
CA SER A 28 17.53 16.97 -10.10
C SER A 28 16.08 16.53 -10.31
N GLY A 29 15.85 15.54 -11.18
CA GLY A 29 14.50 14.98 -11.41
C GLY A 29 13.87 14.36 -10.15
N LEU A 30 14.69 13.63 -9.36
CA LEU A 30 14.22 13.06 -8.09
C LEU A 30 13.84 14.15 -7.07
N VAL A 31 14.68 15.18 -6.92
CA VAL A 31 14.42 16.30 -5.99
C VAL A 31 13.20 17.10 -6.41
N GLU A 32 13.03 17.36 -7.71
CA GLU A 32 11.84 18.03 -8.24
C GLU A 32 10.57 17.24 -7.90
N GLY A 33 10.56 15.91 -8.12
CA GLY A 33 9.45 15.04 -7.74
C GLY A 33 9.11 15.09 -6.24
N LEU A 34 10.14 15.14 -5.37
CA LEU A 34 9.95 15.28 -3.92
C LEU A 34 9.36 16.64 -3.54
N ILE A 35 9.83 17.73 -4.16
CA ILE A 35 9.28 19.09 -3.94
C ILE A 35 7.82 19.15 -4.38
N LEU A 36 7.49 18.65 -5.57
CA LEU A 36 6.12 18.61 -6.09
C LEU A 36 5.19 17.80 -5.18
N SER A 37 5.68 16.68 -4.64
CA SER A 37 4.95 15.89 -3.64
C SER A 37 4.68 16.68 -2.36
N GLY A 38 5.68 17.43 -1.86
CA GLY A 38 5.54 18.31 -0.70
C GLY A 38 4.52 19.44 -0.94
N LEU A 39 4.57 20.08 -2.10
CA LEU A 39 3.59 21.12 -2.49
C LEU A 39 2.18 20.56 -2.62
N ALA A 40 2.03 19.33 -3.16
CA ALA A 40 0.74 18.69 -3.24
C ALA A 40 0.14 18.39 -1.85
N MET A 41 0.97 18.03 -0.87
CA MET A 41 0.54 17.87 0.53
C MET A 41 0.09 19.18 1.14
N GLN A 42 0.78 20.30 0.88
CA GLN A 42 0.37 21.62 1.34
C GLN A 42 -0.98 22.04 0.74
N VAL A 43 -1.17 21.88 -0.57
CA VAL A 43 -2.42 22.25 -1.24
C VAL A 43 -3.59 21.39 -0.78
N TYR A 44 -3.32 20.11 -0.44
CA TYR A 44 -4.35 19.17 0.06
C TYR A 44 -4.65 19.35 1.55
N ASP A 45 -3.81 20.08 2.28
CA ASP A 45 -3.82 20.20 3.75
C ASP A 45 -3.74 18.81 4.44
N GLY A 46 -2.79 17.99 3.99
CA GLY A 46 -2.59 16.65 4.56
C GLY A 46 -1.65 15.76 3.74
N THR A 47 -1.28 14.62 4.34
CA THR A 47 -0.28 13.72 3.76
C THR A 47 -0.83 12.74 2.71
N ARG A 48 -2.13 12.73 2.45
CA ARG A 48 -2.79 11.78 1.53
C ARG A 48 -2.19 11.71 0.12
N PRO A 49 -1.73 12.83 -0.49
CA PRO A 49 -1.12 12.78 -1.81
C PRO A 49 0.20 11.99 -1.89
N ALA A 50 0.91 11.88 -0.77
CA ALA A 50 2.24 11.24 -0.71
C ALA A 50 2.31 10.05 0.26
N SER A 51 1.21 9.62 0.86
CA SER A 51 1.19 8.57 1.88
C SER A 51 -0.04 7.69 1.72
N GLY A 52 0.11 6.59 1.02
CA GLY A 52 -0.90 5.55 0.84
C GLY A 52 -0.72 4.37 1.81
N ALA A 53 -1.22 3.20 1.41
CA ALA A 53 -1.14 1.99 2.22
C ALA A 53 0.30 1.51 2.44
N GLU A 54 1.22 1.79 1.52
CA GLU A 54 2.66 1.49 1.63
C GLU A 54 3.30 2.12 2.88
N HIS A 55 2.86 3.32 3.26
CA HIS A 55 3.32 3.97 4.48
C HIS A 55 2.78 3.29 5.76
N TYR A 56 1.65 2.60 5.70
CA TYR A 56 1.14 1.88 6.86
C TYR A 56 2.05 0.69 7.20
N PHE A 57 2.61 0.03 6.18
CA PHE A 57 3.66 -0.97 6.38
C PHE A 57 4.88 -0.36 7.09
N SER A 58 5.41 0.74 6.57
CA SER A 58 6.58 1.38 7.17
C SER A 58 6.34 1.82 8.61
N HIS A 59 5.16 2.36 8.93
CA HIS A 59 4.83 2.77 10.31
C HIS A 59 4.71 1.58 11.27
N ILE A 60 4.15 0.45 10.84
CA ILE A 60 4.14 -0.77 11.66
C ILE A 60 5.57 -1.25 11.94
N TRP A 61 6.45 -1.22 10.96
CA TRP A 61 7.85 -1.60 11.12
C TRP A 61 8.65 -0.59 11.95
N GLU A 62 8.29 0.68 11.92
CA GLU A 62 8.88 1.72 12.79
C GLU A 62 8.47 1.51 14.24
N LEU A 63 7.21 1.21 14.51
CA LEU A 63 6.73 0.86 15.84
C LEU A 63 7.41 -0.42 16.39
N ALA A 64 7.75 -1.35 15.51
CA ALA A 64 8.51 -2.56 15.82
C ALA A 64 10.04 -2.32 15.87
N HIS A 65 10.50 -1.07 15.75
CA HIS A 65 11.92 -0.69 15.76
C HIS A 65 12.78 -1.39 14.71
N VAL A 66 12.22 -1.81 13.58
CA VAL A 66 12.95 -2.48 12.50
C VAL A 66 14.12 -1.62 12.02
N GLY A 67 15.35 -2.16 12.15
CA GLY A 67 16.59 -1.53 11.73
C GLY A 67 17.02 -0.30 12.55
N ALA A 68 16.44 -0.11 13.75
CA ALA A 68 16.85 0.98 14.66
C ALA A 68 18.24 0.78 15.24
N ASP A 69 18.70 -0.47 15.32
CA ASP A 69 20.01 -0.91 15.81
C ASP A 69 21.15 -0.81 14.77
N ARG A 70 20.82 -0.50 13.52
CA ARG A 70 21.82 -0.32 12.44
C ARG A 70 22.57 1.01 12.60
N ASN A 71 23.77 1.10 12.03
CA ASN A 71 24.55 2.34 11.98
C ASN A 71 24.92 2.67 10.52
N PRO A 72 24.34 3.69 9.87
CA PRO A 72 23.23 4.50 10.37
C PRO A 72 21.93 3.70 10.51
N PRO A 73 20.97 4.17 11.34
CA PRO A 73 19.66 3.54 11.44
C PRO A 73 18.94 3.48 10.08
N LEU A 74 18.13 2.45 9.88
CA LEU A 74 17.39 2.27 8.63
C LEU A 74 16.42 3.43 8.40
N SER A 75 16.52 4.09 7.25
CA SER A 75 15.69 5.25 6.93
C SER A 75 14.21 4.87 6.74
N HIS A 76 13.32 5.86 6.95
CA HIS A 76 11.90 5.72 6.63
C HIS A 76 11.68 5.31 5.16
N GLY A 77 12.37 5.97 4.22
CA GLY A 77 12.25 5.69 2.80
C GLY A 77 12.62 4.25 2.41
N HIS A 78 13.58 3.63 3.10
CA HIS A 78 13.93 2.22 2.88
C HIS A 78 12.76 1.28 3.24
N LYS A 79 12.06 1.57 4.33
CA LYS A 79 10.87 0.80 4.75
C LYS A 79 9.70 1.04 3.78
N VAL A 80 9.48 2.30 3.38
CA VAL A 80 8.45 2.65 2.39
C VAL A 80 8.70 1.95 1.05
N ALA A 81 9.96 1.80 0.60
CA ALA A 81 10.27 1.08 -0.63
C ALA A 81 9.75 -0.37 -0.62
N ILE A 82 9.97 -1.11 0.48
CA ILE A 82 9.46 -2.48 0.62
C ILE A 82 7.93 -2.48 0.75
N GLY A 83 7.34 -1.54 1.51
CA GLY A 83 5.89 -1.37 1.57
C GLY A 83 5.27 -1.07 0.20
N THR A 84 5.95 -0.26 -0.63
CA THR A 84 5.52 0.03 -2.00
C THR A 84 5.54 -1.24 -2.87
N LEU A 85 6.59 -2.04 -2.78
CA LEU A 85 6.66 -3.32 -3.50
C LEU A 85 5.55 -4.28 -3.09
N ALA A 86 5.25 -4.40 -1.79
CA ALA A 86 4.14 -5.20 -1.28
C ALA A 86 2.80 -4.74 -1.87
N MET A 87 2.58 -3.42 -1.87
CA MET A 87 1.33 -2.84 -2.39
C MET A 87 1.24 -2.95 -3.92
N LEU A 88 2.33 -2.78 -4.67
CA LEU A 88 2.32 -2.98 -6.11
C LEU A 88 1.99 -4.43 -6.47
N ALA A 89 2.59 -5.41 -5.79
CA ALA A 89 2.29 -6.81 -5.98
C ALA A 89 0.80 -7.12 -5.66
N PHE A 90 0.28 -6.53 -4.58
CA PHE A 90 -1.14 -6.66 -4.23
C PHE A 90 -2.07 -6.03 -5.28
N TYR A 91 -1.73 -4.84 -5.78
CA TYR A 91 -2.49 -4.20 -6.85
C TYR A 91 -2.49 -5.01 -8.15
N GLU A 92 -1.40 -5.67 -8.52
CA GLU A 92 -1.36 -6.55 -9.68
C GLU A 92 -2.39 -7.67 -9.54
N LYS A 93 -2.38 -8.39 -8.42
CA LYS A 93 -3.34 -9.47 -8.16
C LYS A 93 -4.79 -8.95 -8.05
N PHE A 94 -5.00 -7.78 -7.45
CA PHE A 94 -6.29 -7.14 -7.38
C PHE A 94 -6.84 -6.73 -8.76
N LEU A 95 -6.00 -6.20 -9.64
CA LEU A 95 -6.38 -5.80 -11.01
C LEU A 95 -6.57 -6.98 -11.96
N ASP A 96 -6.07 -8.16 -11.63
CA ASP A 96 -6.39 -9.41 -12.34
C ASP A 96 -7.86 -9.84 -12.10
N ARG A 97 -8.52 -9.29 -11.07
CA ARG A 97 -9.95 -9.49 -10.79
C ARG A 97 -10.80 -8.45 -11.52
N ASP A 98 -11.99 -8.83 -11.89
CA ASP A 98 -12.96 -7.93 -12.53
C ASP A 98 -14.07 -7.55 -11.56
N LEU A 99 -13.92 -6.38 -10.92
CA LEU A 99 -14.93 -5.85 -9.99
C LEU A 99 -16.28 -5.57 -10.66
N SER A 100 -16.34 -5.39 -11.98
CA SER A 100 -17.63 -5.22 -12.67
C SER A 100 -18.51 -6.48 -12.62
N ARG A 101 -17.91 -7.61 -12.28
CA ARG A 101 -18.57 -8.92 -12.15
C ARG A 101 -18.72 -9.37 -10.68
N LEU A 102 -18.46 -8.47 -9.73
CA LEU A 102 -18.58 -8.79 -8.30
C LEU A 102 -20.03 -9.18 -7.95
N ASP A 103 -20.18 -10.32 -7.29
CA ASP A 103 -21.46 -10.68 -6.64
C ASP A 103 -21.60 -9.86 -5.35
N ILE A 104 -22.26 -8.70 -5.48
CA ILE A 104 -22.45 -7.76 -4.36
C ILE A 104 -23.32 -8.39 -3.27
N ASP A 105 -24.31 -9.23 -3.63
CA ASP A 105 -25.18 -9.87 -2.66
C ASP A 105 -24.42 -10.88 -1.81
N ALA A 106 -23.55 -11.68 -2.43
CA ALA A 106 -22.67 -12.59 -1.72
C ALA A 106 -21.65 -11.85 -0.83
N ALA A 107 -21.05 -10.76 -1.34
CA ALA A 107 -20.10 -9.94 -0.57
C ALA A 107 -20.77 -9.32 0.67
N VAL A 108 -21.98 -8.77 0.51
CA VAL A 108 -22.76 -8.20 1.63
C VAL A 108 -23.19 -9.27 2.63
N ALA A 109 -23.60 -10.45 2.17
CA ALA A 109 -23.98 -11.57 3.06
C ALA A 109 -22.80 -12.09 3.89
N ALA A 110 -21.59 -12.04 3.34
CA ALA A 110 -20.37 -12.47 4.04
C ALA A 110 -19.73 -11.36 4.90
N TRP A 111 -20.22 -10.10 4.82
CA TRP A 111 -19.64 -8.98 5.53
C TRP A 111 -19.79 -9.10 7.05
N PRO A 112 -18.69 -9.10 7.81
CA PRO A 112 -18.77 -9.27 9.26
C PRO A 112 -19.40 -8.06 9.94
N ASP A 113 -20.14 -8.31 11.02
CA ASP A 113 -20.61 -7.25 11.89
C ASP A 113 -19.43 -6.54 12.60
N TRP A 114 -19.71 -5.37 13.18
CA TRP A 114 -18.66 -4.59 13.85
C TRP A 114 -18.00 -5.34 15.00
N ARG A 115 -18.75 -6.16 15.75
CA ARG A 115 -18.21 -6.90 16.90
C ARG A 115 -17.16 -7.90 16.45
N THR A 116 -17.40 -8.59 15.34
CA THR A 116 -16.44 -9.51 14.71
C THR A 116 -15.20 -8.75 14.24
N VAL A 117 -15.37 -7.61 13.53
CA VAL A 117 -14.25 -6.79 13.07
C VAL A 117 -13.42 -6.27 14.25
N GLU A 118 -14.05 -5.80 15.32
CA GLU A 118 -13.34 -5.34 16.51
C GLU A 118 -12.55 -6.49 17.18
N SER A 119 -13.12 -7.69 17.24
CA SER A 119 -12.42 -8.88 17.75
C SER A 119 -11.18 -9.21 16.93
N ASP A 120 -11.26 -9.15 15.59
CA ASP A 120 -10.14 -9.38 14.70
C ASP A 120 -9.02 -8.36 14.90
N ILE A 121 -9.39 -7.08 15.07
CA ILE A 121 -8.42 -6.02 15.35
C ILE A 121 -7.70 -6.28 16.67
N ARG A 122 -8.44 -6.65 17.72
CA ARG A 122 -7.87 -6.93 19.05
C ARG A 122 -7.03 -8.21 19.09
N SER A 123 -7.24 -9.13 18.16
CA SER A 123 -6.35 -10.29 17.97
C SER A 123 -5.08 -9.94 17.17
N THR A 124 -5.13 -8.89 16.37
CA THR A 124 -4.02 -8.44 15.50
C THR A 124 -3.05 -7.50 16.23
N PHE A 125 -3.55 -6.73 17.20
CA PHE A 125 -2.78 -5.73 17.94
C PHE A 125 -2.98 -5.87 19.45
N GLU A 126 -2.01 -5.39 20.21
CA GLU A 126 -2.06 -5.40 21.69
C GLU A 126 -2.12 -3.98 22.28
N GLY A 127 -2.69 -3.88 23.47
CA GLY A 127 -2.68 -2.66 24.29
C GLY A 127 -3.22 -1.42 23.57
N ALA A 128 -2.59 -0.29 23.77
CA ALA A 128 -3.01 1.01 23.23
C ALA A 128 -3.06 1.03 21.68
N LEU A 129 -2.26 0.19 21.01
CA LEU A 129 -2.29 0.09 19.56
C LEU A 129 -3.56 -0.59 19.05
N ALA A 130 -4.09 -1.57 19.80
CA ALA A 130 -5.39 -2.17 19.50
C ALA A 130 -6.52 -1.14 19.60
N ASP A 131 -6.54 -0.34 20.66
CA ASP A 131 -7.54 0.72 20.83
C ASP A 131 -7.46 1.78 19.74
N HIS A 132 -6.25 2.16 19.33
CA HIS A 132 -6.02 3.04 18.18
C HIS A 132 -6.58 2.42 16.89
N ALA A 133 -6.24 1.18 16.58
CA ALA A 133 -6.68 0.49 15.36
C ALA A 133 -8.21 0.30 15.33
N VAL A 134 -8.84 0.00 16.46
CA VAL A 134 -10.31 -0.05 16.61
C VAL A 134 -10.94 1.31 16.27
N LYS A 135 -10.42 2.40 16.85
CA LYS A 135 -10.90 3.75 16.58
C LYS A 135 -10.77 4.13 15.11
N GLU A 136 -9.59 3.91 14.51
CA GLU A 136 -9.31 4.23 13.12
C GLU A 136 -10.17 3.41 12.16
N THR A 137 -10.32 2.10 12.41
CA THR A 137 -11.13 1.24 11.55
C THR A 137 -12.62 1.55 11.65
N LYS A 138 -13.11 1.94 12.84
CA LYS A 138 -14.52 2.32 13.02
C LYS A 138 -14.96 3.47 12.11
N VAL A 139 -14.06 4.40 11.83
CA VAL A 139 -14.34 5.56 10.93
C VAL A 139 -14.67 5.13 9.51
N LYS A 140 -14.04 4.06 9.01
CA LYS A 140 -14.22 3.57 7.63
C LYS A 140 -15.17 2.38 7.51
N TYR A 141 -15.51 1.72 8.63
CA TYR A 141 -16.47 0.63 8.66
C TYR A 141 -17.87 1.12 8.28
N VAL A 142 -18.59 0.28 7.56
CA VAL A 142 -20.01 0.45 7.23
C VAL A 142 -20.77 -0.84 7.52
N ASP A 143 -22.06 -0.73 7.78
CA ASP A 143 -22.97 -1.87 7.86
C ASP A 143 -23.29 -2.45 6.46
N ALA A 144 -24.12 -3.46 6.41
CA ALA A 144 -24.48 -4.17 5.17
C ALA A 144 -25.07 -3.24 4.10
N ASP A 145 -25.94 -2.30 4.51
CA ASP A 145 -26.57 -1.34 3.56
C ASP A 145 -25.52 -0.33 3.05
N GLY A 146 -24.68 0.16 3.93
CA GLY A 146 -23.56 1.04 3.59
C GLY A 146 -22.55 0.35 2.66
N LEU A 147 -22.25 -0.93 2.91
CA LEU A 147 -21.39 -1.74 2.04
C LEU A 147 -22.00 -1.89 0.65
N ARG A 148 -23.25 -2.28 0.55
CA ARG A 148 -23.97 -2.40 -0.72
C ARG A 148 -23.89 -1.11 -1.52
N ALA A 149 -24.20 0.03 -0.88
CA ALA A 149 -24.16 1.33 -1.53
C ALA A 149 -22.74 1.71 -1.99
N ARG A 150 -21.70 1.32 -1.22
CA ARG A 150 -20.29 1.56 -1.56
C ARG A 150 -19.86 0.70 -2.76
N LEU A 151 -20.12 -0.60 -2.72
CA LEU A 151 -19.74 -1.54 -3.78
C LEU A 151 -20.43 -1.19 -5.11
N ASN A 152 -21.72 -0.85 -5.10
CA ASN A 152 -22.42 -0.38 -6.31
C ASN A 152 -21.68 0.81 -6.94
N ARG A 153 -21.34 1.84 -6.15
CA ARG A 153 -20.60 3.01 -6.67
C ARG A 153 -19.22 2.67 -7.24
N VAL A 154 -18.53 1.68 -6.65
CA VAL A 154 -17.22 1.23 -7.15
C VAL A 154 -17.39 0.45 -8.45
N VAL A 155 -18.34 -0.47 -8.50
CA VAL A 155 -18.65 -1.28 -9.69
C VAL A 155 -19.04 -0.38 -10.86
N ASP A 156 -19.94 0.59 -10.65
CA ASP A 156 -20.40 1.55 -11.68
C ASP A 156 -19.24 2.33 -12.32
N ARG A 157 -18.17 2.59 -11.54
CA ARG A 157 -17.01 3.36 -11.98
C ARG A 157 -15.77 2.52 -12.24
N TRP A 158 -15.91 1.19 -12.19
CA TRP A 158 -14.76 0.30 -12.20
C TRP A 158 -13.90 0.44 -13.44
N HIS A 159 -14.49 0.51 -14.62
CA HIS A 159 -13.76 0.62 -15.89
C HIS A 159 -12.85 1.86 -15.93
N GLU A 160 -13.40 3.01 -15.52
CA GLU A 160 -12.66 4.28 -15.44
C GLU A 160 -11.54 4.20 -14.39
N THR A 161 -11.87 3.68 -13.21
CA THR A 161 -10.93 3.54 -12.07
C THR A 161 -9.80 2.58 -12.43
N ARG A 162 -10.12 1.43 -13.01
CA ARG A 162 -9.13 0.43 -13.45
C ARG A 162 -8.18 1.02 -14.48
N ALA A 163 -8.68 1.67 -15.51
CA ALA A 163 -7.84 2.29 -16.54
C ALA A 163 -6.91 3.37 -15.96
N ALA A 164 -7.39 4.15 -14.98
CA ALA A 164 -6.57 5.14 -14.28
C ALA A 164 -5.46 4.48 -13.45
N LEU A 165 -5.76 3.39 -12.73
CA LEU A 165 -4.79 2.62 -11.94
C LEU A 165 -3.73 1.96 -12.84
N GLU A 166 -4.14 1.28 -13.92
CA GLU A 166 -3.23 0.64 -14.88
C GLU A 166 -2.27 1.65 -15.53
N LYS A 167 -2.75 2.84 -15.83
CA LYS A 167 -1.91 3.93 -16.35
C LYS A 167 -0.89 4.43 -15.34
N GLN A 168 -1.22 4.41 -14.06
CA GLN A 168 -0.42 5.00 -12.99
C GLN A 168 0.58 4.04 -12.39
N LEU A 169 0.15 2.80 -12.11
CA LEU A 169 0.96 1.82 -11.38
C LEU A 169 2.11 1.31 -12.24
N VAL A 170 3.22 1.01 -11.58
CA VAL A 170 4.38 0.34 -12.18
C VAL A 170 4.33 -1.12 -11.76
N ARG A 171 4.76 -2.04 -12.63
CA ARG A 171 4.85 -3.45 -12.27
C ARG A 171 5.84 -3.67 -11.12
N ALA A 172 5.44 -4.46 -10.12
CA ALA A 172 6.23 -4.70 -8.91
C ALA A 172 7.66 -5.19 -9.22
N ARG A 173 7.81 -6.14 -10.15
CA ARG A 173 9.14 -6.66 -10.57
C ARG A 173 9.98 -5.59 -11.28
N VAL A 174 9.36 -4.70 -12.06
CA VAL A 174 10.06 -3.59 -12.71
C VAL A 174 10.55 -2.60 -11.66
N PHE A 175 9.70 -2.25 -10.71
CA PHE A 175 10.08 -1.34 -9.63
C PHE A 175 11.16 -1.94 -8.71
N ALA A 176 11.08 -3.23 -8.40
CA ALA A 176 12.12 -3.94 -7.64
C ALA A 176 13.49 -3.90 -8.36
N ASP A 177 13.52 -4.11 -9.69
CA ASP A 177 14.76 -3.98 -10.47
C ASP A 177 15.30 -2.55 -10.47
N GLN A 178 14.44 -1.55 -10.60
CA GLN A 178 14.83 -0.12 -10.52
C GLN A 178 15.44 0.21 -9.17
N LEU A 179 14.81 -0.20 -8.06
CA LEU A 179 15.34 -0.02 -6.70
C LEU A 179 16.70 -0.69 -6.54
N ARG A 180 16.82 -1.95 -6.95
CA ARG A 180 18.08 -2.71 -6.88
C ARG A 180 19.19 -2.03 -7.67
N ARG A 181 18.93 -1.54 -8.87
CA ARG A 181 19.88 -0.82 -9.73
C ARG A 181 20.28 0.52 -9.12
N ALA A 182 19.35 1.22 -8.49
CA ALA A 182 19.63 2.45 -7.76
C ALA A 182 20.40 2.23 -6.45
N GLY A 183 20.55 0.97 -5.98
CA GLY A 183 21.19 0.64 -4.72
C GLY A 183 20.29 0.81 -3.50
N ALA A 184 18.97 0.88 -3.73
CA ALA A 184 17.94 0.94 -2.69
C ALA A 184 17.43 -0.47 -2.33
N PRO A 185 16.84 -0.67 -1.14
CA PRO A 185 16.20 -1.92 -0.75
C PRO A 185 15.14 -2.37 -1.77
N SER A 186 15.22 -3.63 -2.17
CA SER A 186 14.33 -4.27 -3.16
C SER A 186 13.77 -5.61 -2.68
N ARG A 187 14.25 -6.10 -1.54
CA ARG A 187 13.83 -7.34 -0.90
C ARG A 187 13.61 -7.10 0.59
N PRO A 188 12.70 -7.84 1.24
CA PRO A 188 12.50 -7.75 2.68
C PRO A 188 13.79 -7.88 3.49
N GLU A 189 14.70 -8.76 3.09
CA GLU A 189 15.97 -9.03 3.77
C GLU A 189 16.89 -7.81 3.78
N ASP A 190 16.79 -6.91 2.80
CA ASP A 190 17.58 -5.67 2.75
C ASP A 190 17.27 -4.75 3.94
N ILE A 191 16.06 -4.87 4.49
CA ILE A 191 15.63 -4.12 5.68
C ILE A 191 15.56 -4.98 6.96
N GLY A 192 16.01 -6.24 6.88
CA GLY A 192 16.07 -7.15 8.04
C GLY A 192 14.74 -7.86 8.33
N LEU A 193 13.86 -7.95 7.36
CA LEU A 193 12.60 -8.68 7.41
C LEU A 193 12.66 -9.91 6.50
N THR A 194 11.74 -10.83 6.71
CA THR A 194 11.46 -11.93 5.80
C THR A 194 10.18 -11.65 4.98
N ALA A 195 9.94 -12.40 3.92
CA ALA A 195 8.67 -12.36 3.19
C ALA A 195 7.48 -12.68 4.12
N ALA A 196 7.67 -13.58 5.09
CA ALA A 196 6.65 -13.90 6.10
C ALA A 196 6.33 -12.71 7.00
N ASP A 197 7.33 -11.89 7.39
CA ASP A 197 7.10 -10.67 8.19
C ASP A 197 6.30 -9.64 7.40
N VAL A 198 6.60 -9.48 6.10
CA VAL A 198 5.83 -8.59 5.21
C VAL A 198 4.39 -9.09 5.09
N ARG A 199 4.18 -10.40 4.89
CA ARG A 199 2.84 -11.00 4.84
C ARG A 199 2.06 -10.74 6.14
N ALA A 200 2.68 -10.96 7.29
CA ALA A 200 2.07 -10.72 8.60
C ALA A 200 1.75 -9.23 8.86
N THR A 201 2.31 -8.32 8.08
CA THR A 201 2.04 -6.88 8.19
C THR A 201 0.75 -6.46 7.46
N PHE A 202 0.27 -7.20 6.46
CA PHE A 202 -0.92 -6.84 5.69
C PHE A 202 -2.16 -6.55 6.54
N PRO A 203 -2.61 -7.43 7.46
CA PRO A 203 -3.77 -7.14 8.32
C PRO A 203 -3.52 -5.94 9.22
N LYS A 204 -2.28 -5.77 9.72
CA LYS A 204 -1.91 -4.59 10.52
C LYS A 204 -2.02 -3.30 9.70
N ALA A 205 -1.50 -3.28 8.49
CA ALA A 205 -1.58 -2.12 7.59
C ALA A 205 -3.04 -1.76 7.26
N MET A 206 -3.90 -2.75 7.04
CA MET A 206 -5.32 -2.54 6.76
C MET A 206 -6.04 -1.82 7.90
N TYR A 207 -5.76 -2.17 9.16
CA TYR A 207 -6.45 -1.61 10.34
C TYR A 207 -5.81 -0.34 10.92
N TYR A 208 -4.57 -0.02 10.53
CA TYR A 208 -3.76 1.00 11.21
C TYR A 208 -4.31 2.43 11.10
N ARG A 209 -5.00 2.77 10.01
CA ARG A 209 -5.49 4.13 9.72
C ARG A 209 -6.93 4.14 9.20
N SER A 210 -7.60 5.26 9.41
CA SER A 210 -8.97 5.50 8.97
C SER A 210 -9.13 5.77 7.46
N ARG A 211 -8.02 5.89 6.73
CA ARG A 211 -8.08 6.09 5.27
C ARG A 211 -8.46 4.79 4.58
N TYR A 212 -9.49 4.86 3.77
CA TYR A 212 -9.91 3.78 2.90
C TYR A 212 -8.88 3.53 1.79
N THR A 213 -8.48 2.29 1.60
CA THR A 213 -7.45 1.85 0.64
C THR A 213 -7.93 0.66 -0.18
N VAL A 214 -7.10 0.17 -1.11
CA VAL A 214 -7.38 -1.06 -1.85
C VAL A 214 -7.46 -2.29 -0.94
N LEU A 215 -6.79 -2.29 0.22
CA LEU A 215 -6.91 -3.39 1.19
C LEU A 215 -8.34 -3.48 1.76
N ASP A 216 -8.95 -2.32 2.05
CA ASP A 216 -10.33 -2.25 2.49
C ASP A 216 -11.29 -2.71 1.40
N LEU A 217 -11.09 -2.25 0.15
CA LEU A 217 -11.92 -2.64 -0.98
C LEU A 217 -11.82 -4.15 -1.27
N ALA A 218 -10.62 -4.71 -1.20
CA ALA A 218 -10.41 -6.15 -1.37
C ALA A 218 -11.13 -6.96 -0.29
N ARG A 219 -11.12 -6.49 0.97
CA ARG A 219 -11.86 -7.12 2.07
C ARG A 219 -13.36 -7.01 1.86
N GLU A 220 -13.86 -5.86 1.45
CA GLU A 220 -15.28 -5.62 1.15
C GLU A 220 -15.77 -6.47 -0.02
N ALA A 221 -14.90 -6.77 -1.00
CA ALA A 221 -15.19 -7.67 -2.11
C ALA A 221 -15.05 -9.17 -1.74
N GLY A 222 -14.57 -9.49 -0.53
CA GLY A 222 -14.32 -10.86 -0.10
C GLY A 222 -13.08 -11.52 -0.70
N TRP A 223 -12.13 -10.73 -1.23
CA TRP A 223 -10.95 -11.23 -1.94
C TRP A 223 -9.64 -11.07 -1.17
N TYR A 224 -9.67 -10.40 -0.03
CA TYR A 224 -8.47 -9.94 0.67
C TYR A 224 -7.51 -11.08 1.03
N GLU A 225 -7.99 -12.14 1.66
CA GLU A 225 -7.18 -13.27 2.12
C GLU A 225 -6.54 -13.99 0.95
N GLU A 226 -7.31 -14.27 -0.10
CA GLU A 226 -6.83 -14.94 -1.31
C GLU A 226 -5.77 -14.08 -2.04
N LEU A 227 -6.00 -12.77 -2.16
CA LEU A 227 -5.04 -11.86 -2.79
C LEU A 227 -3.72 -11.78 -2.01
N VAL A 228 -3.78 -11.78 -0.68
CA VAL A 228 -2.56 -11.83 0.14
C VAL A 228 -1.81 -13.14 -0.10
N GLU A 229 -2.50 -14.29 -0.14
CA GLU A 229 -1.87 -15.58 -0.47
C GLU A 229 -1.19 -15.55 -1.85
N GLU A 230 -1.87 -15.01 -2.86
CA GLU A 230 -1.33 -14.89 -4.23
C GLU A 230 -0.08 -14.01 -4.31
N VAL A 231 0.02 -12.95 -3.49
CA VAL A 231 1.24 -12.11 -3.44
C VAL A 231 2.47 -12.90 -3.02
N PHE A 232 2.29 -13.89 -2.13
CA PHE A 232 3.36 -14.71 -1.57
C PHE A 232 3.39 -16.15 -2.12
N ALA A 233 2.67 -16.42 -3.21
CA ALA A 233 2.72 -17.69 -3.92
C ALA A 233 4.11 -17.95 -4.53
N PRO A 234 4.46 -19.21 -4.91
CA PRO A 234 5.78 -19.55 -5.45
C PRO A 234 6.24 -18.75 -6.68
N ASP A 235 5.31 -18.16 -7.43
CA ASP A 235 5.56 -17.25 -8.55
C ASP A 235 5.51 -15.76 -8.14
N GLY A 236 5.37 -15.47 -6.86
CA GLY A 236 5.27 -14.14 -6.28
C GLY A 236 6.54 -13.29 -6.45
N LEU A 237 6.51 -12.08 -5.91
CA LEU A 237 7.61 -11.12 -6.05
C LEU A 237 8.87 -11.55 -5.28
N TRP A 238 8.71 -12.24 -4.15
CA TRP A 238 9.77 -12.58 -3.18
C TRP A 238 9.91 -14.08 -2.92
N THR A 239 9.85 -14.85 -3.96
CA THR A 239 10.06 -16.30 -3.93
C THR A 239 11.33 -16.72 -4.66
#